data_57ad6b9a02d1470cb7d0487d5001b625
#
_entry.id   57ad6b9a02d1470cb7d0487d5001b625
#
_cell.length_a   1.000
_cell.length_b   1.000
_cell.length_c   1.000
_cell.angle_alpha   90.00
_cell.angle_beta   90.00
_cell.angle_gamma   90.00
#
_symmetry.space_group_name_H-M   'P 1'
#
loop_
_entity.id
_entity.type
_entity.pdbx_description
1 polymer ?
#
loop_
_entity_poly.entity_id
_entity_poly.type
_entity_poly.pdbx_seq_one_letter_code
_entity_poly.pdbx_strand_id
1 'polypeptide(L)'
;MSVTSSCSMHGTMGQDHPLLHLPDARGRFGPYGGRYVPETLMFALEQLEQAYQQARTDAAFLQEFDRLLREYVGRPSRLYFAERLTREAGGARIYLKREDLNHTGAHKINNALGQALLTQRMGKRRVIAETGAGMHGVATATAAALFGLECRVYMGQEDVRRQELNVFRMQAMGAEVFPVTSGSQTLKDATNEALRDWMSSVETTHYIIGSVVGPHPFPMIVRDFQSVIGQETRQQCLEQCGRLPDAIVACVGGGSNAAGMFYPFLADADVELVGVEAGGRGRTLGQHAATLNYGSPGILHGTFSYVLQDEDGQTAEVHSVSAGLDYPGVGPEHSWWRDTGRVRYCSVSDQEALEAFHLCARLEGILPALETAHAIVEALRIAARKSPNHIVVVCFSGRGDKDCAEVARLCRSSSAELPKCYSVR
;
A
#
# COMPACT_ATOMS: atom_id res chain seq x y z
N MET A 1 -5.45 32.76 19.61
CA MET A 1 -4.19 32.07 19.93
C MET A 1 -3.97 31.04 18.84
N SER A 2 -3.10 31.33 17.90
CA SER A 2 -2.85 30.48 16.74
C SER A 2 -1.78 29.47 17.12
N VAL A 3 -2.15 28.20 17.21
CA VAL A 3 -1.19 27.11 17.33
C VAL A 3 -0.77 26.73 15.90
N THR A 4 0.29 27.32 15.43
CA THR A 4 1.01 26.86 14.23
C THR A 4 1.84 25.64 14.62
N SER A 5 1.22 24.46 14.61
CA SER A 5 1.98 23.20 14.65
C SER A 5 2.48 22.93 13.23
N SER A 6 3.72 23.30 12.96
CA SER A 6 4.44 22.86 11.76
C SER A 6 4.61 21.35 11.83
N CYS A 7 3.90 20.61 10.99
CA CYS A 7 4.12 19.19 10.79
C CYS A 7 5.47 19.01 10.10
N SER A 8 6.55 18.90 10.87
CA SER A 8 7.83 18.43 10.33
C SER A 8 7.67 16.96 9.97
N MET A 9 8.14 16.51 8.81
CA MET A 9 8.23 15.08 8.45
C MET A 9 9.03 14.25 9.49
N HIS A 10 9.61 14.91 10.47
CA HIS A 10 10.37 14.37 11.60
C HIS A 10 9.77 14.89 12.91
N GLY A 11 8.47 14.60 13.16
CA GLY A 11 7.93 14.69 14.52
C GLY A 11 8.84 13.84 15.44
N THR A 12 9.19 14.36 16.63
CA THR A 12 10.09 13.78 17.61
C THR A 12 9.90 12.26 17.76
N MET A 13 10.58 11.49 16.91
CA MET A 13 10.83 10.06 17.12
C MET A 13 11.96 9.98 18.15
N GLY A 14 11.56 9.84 19.40
CA GLY A 14 12.53 9.70 20.47
C GLY A 14 13.00 8.27 20.57
N GLN A 15 13.96 7.89 19.75
CA GLN A 15 14.97 6.88 20.05
C GLN A 15 15.81 6.66 18.80
N ASP A 16 17.11 6.60 18.93
CA ASP A 16 18.10 6.25 17.91
C ASP A 16 18.01 4.73 17.63
N HIS A 17 17.04 4.32 16.78
CA HIS A 17 16.83 2.93 16.45
C HIS A 17 17.41 2.62 15.07
N PRO A 18 18.25 1.58 14.91
CA PRO A 18 18.97 1.30 13.64
C PRO A 18 18.09 1.19 12.42
N LEU A 19 16.88 0.65 12.55
CA LEU A 19 15.93 0.50 11.42
C LEU A 19 15.41 1.86 10.89
N LEU A 20 15.44 2.92 11.69
CA LEU A 20 14.98 4.26 11.27
C LEU A 20 15.99 4.99 10.38
N HIS A 21 17.26 4.53 10.34
CA HIS A 21 18.33 5.11 9.53
C HIS A 21 18.49 4.43 8.15
N LEU A 22 17.64 3.48 7.83
CA LEU A 22 17.66 2.79 6.53
C LEU A 22 16.83 3.55 5.48
N PRO A 23 17.18 3.44 4.19
CA PRO A 23 18.28 2.63 3.64
C PRO A 23 19.66 3.25 3.87
N ASP A 24 20.71 2.44 3.71
CA ASP A 24 22.09 2.90 3.69
C ASP A 24 22.40 3.76 2.43
N ALA A 25 23.63 4.29 2.34
CA ALA A 25 24.06 5.11 1.20
C ALA A 25 24.05 4.39 -0.15
N ARG A 26 23.90 3.05 -0.18
CA ARG A 26 23.74 2.24 -1.40
C ARG A 26 22.27 1.90 -1.67
N GLY A 27 21.36 2.47 -0.90
CA GLY A 27 19.92 2.20 -1.02
C GLY A 27 19.49 0.83 -0.48
N ARG A 28 20.20 0.31 0.54
CA ARG A 28 19.93 -1.03 1.07
C ARG A 28 19.31 -0.99 2.46
N PHE A 29 18.42 -1.94 2.68
CA PHE A 29 17.80 -2.29 3.95
C PHE A 29 18.38 -3.64 4.40
N GLY A 30 19.50 -3.62 5.14
CA GLY A 30 20.31 -4.81 5.35
C GLY A 30 20.84 -5.36 4.00
N PRO A 31 20.59 -6.63 3.64
CA PRO A 31 20.99 -7.19 2.34
C PRO A 31 20.07 -6.76 1.19
N TYR A 32 18.85 -6.31 1.48
CA TYR A 32 17.79 -6.03 0.50
C TYR A 32 17.86 -4.61 -0.06
N GLY A 33 17.15 -4.37 -1.17
CA GLY A 33 17.12 -3.06 -1.85
C GLY A 33 18.16 -2.95 -2.97
N GLY A 34 18.71 -1.75 -3.13
CA GLY A 34 19.69 -1.45 -4.18
C GLY A 34 19.07 -1.10 -5.53
N ARG A 35 19.91 -1.11 -6.59
CA ARG A 35 19.55 -0.75 -7.98
C ARG A 35 19.96 -1.85 -8.92
N TYR A 36 19.03 -2.71 -9.30
CA TYR A 36 19.22 -3.83 -10.24
C TYR A 36 18.52 -3.50 -11.56
N VAL A 37 19.02 -2.49 -12.24
CA VAL A 37 18.43 -1.92 -13.44
C VAL A 37 19.46 -1.83 -14.57
N PRO A 38 19.03 -1.73 -15.85
CA PRO A 38 19.91 -1.38 -16.94
C PRO A 38 20.59 -0.02 -16.68
N GLU A 39 21.85 0.12 -17.18
CA GLU A 39 22.65 1.34 -16.99
C GLU A 39 21.92 2.61 -17.47
N THR A 40 21.09 2.49 -18.50
CA THR A 40 20.27 3.57 -19.04
C THR A 40 19.32 4.21 -18.04
N LEU A 41 18.92 3.51 -16.97
CA LEU A 41 18.07 4.05 -15.90
C LEU A 41 18.87 4.68 -14.75
N MET A 42 20.16 4.46 -14.65
CA MET A 42 20.96 4.94 -13.51
C MET A 42 20.90 6.46 -13.37
N PHE A 43 21.05 7.20 -14.46
CA PHE A 43 20.95 8.67 -14.43
C PHE A 43 19.59 9.17 -13.93
N ALA A 44 18.49 8.54 -14.37
CA ALA A 44 17.15 8.92 -13.95
C ALA A 44 16.92 8.65 -12.44
N LEU A 45 17.46 7.55 -11.92
CA LEU A 45 17.39 7.22 -10.49
C LEU A 45 18.24 8.18 -9.65
N GLU A 46 19.42 8.57 -10.11
CA GLU A 46 20.28 9.56 -9.45
C GLU A 46 19.63 10.95 -9.42
N GLN A 47 19.04 11.36 -10.54
CA GLN A 47 18.27 12.60 -10.62
C GLN A 47 17.10 12.60 -9.63
N LEU A 48 16.36 11.51 -9.57
CA LEU A 48 15.24 11.36 -8.64
C LEU A 48 15.71 11.42 -7.17
N GLU A 49 16.79 10.70 -6.85
CA GLU A 49 17.35 10.69 -5.51
C GLU A 49 17.81 12.09 -5.08
N GLN A 50 18.54 12.80 -5.94
CA GLN A 50 18.99 14.17 -5.67
C GLN A 50 17.80 15.12 -5.49
N ALA A 51 16.79 15.05 -6.36
CA ALA A 51 15.58 15.86 -6.25
C ALA A 51 14.85 15.59 -4.92
N TYR A 52 14.75 14.32 -4.52
CA TYR A 52 14.12 13.94 -3.28
C TYR A 52 14.92 14.38 -2.04
N GLN A 53 16.24 14.19 -2.02
CA GLN A 53 17.09 14.64 -0.91
C GLN A 53 17.01 16.17 -0.69
N GLN A 54 16.89 16.94 -1.78
CA GLN A 54 16.65 18.37 -1.67
C GLN A 54 15.23 18.68 -1.17
N ALA A 55 14.22 17.99 -1.71
CA ALA A 55 12.81 18.23 -1.37
C ALA A 55 12.51 17.96 0.11
N ARG A 56 13.06 16.88 0.67
CA ARG A 56 12.80 16.49 2.08
C ARG A 56 13.34 17.48 3.11
N THR A 57 14.20 18.41 2.72
CA THR A 57 14.76 19.48 3.59
C THR A 57 14.27 20.87 3.18
N ASP A 58 13.54 20.99 2.07
CA ASP A 58 13.05 22.26 1.56
C ASP A 58 11.70 22.62 2.22
N ALA A 59 11.69 23.68 3.00
CA ALA A 59 10.51 24.14 3.73
C ALA A 59 9.33 24.45 2.79
N ALA A 60 9.57 25.00 1.59
CA ALA A 60 8.50 25.32 0.64
C ALA A 60 7.85 24.06 0.08
N PHE A 61 8.66 23.03 -0.25
CA PHE A 61 8.12 21.73 -0.68
C PHE A 61 7.30 21.06 0.41
N LEU A 62 7.81 21.05 1.64
CA LEU A 62 7.13 20.44 2.79
C LEU A 62 5.80 21.15 3.12
N GLN A 63 5.78 22.48 3.07
CA GLN A 63 4.57 23.26 3.30
C GLN A 63 3.52 23.02 2.21
N GLU A 64 3.92 22.98 0.94
CA GLU A 64 2.99 22.70 -0.16
C GLU A 64 2.45 21.27 -0.08
N PHE A 65 3.30 20.28 0.22
CA PHE A 65 2.86 18.90 0.40
C PHE A 65 1.88 18.77 1.58
N ASP A 66 2.18 19.39 2.72
CA ASP A 66 1.31 19.40 3.90
C ASP A 66 -0.03 20.12 3.62
N ARG A 67 0.00 21.25 2.88
CA ARG A 67 -1.19 21.94 2.42
C ARG A 67 -2.10 21.02 1.58
N LEU A 68 -1.51 20.30 0.61
CA LEU A 68 -2.25 19.37 -0.23
C LEU A 68 -2.82 18.20 0.57
N LEU A 69 -2.06 17.67 1.52
CA LEU A 69 -2.56 16.61 2.40
C LEU A 69 -3.77 17.06 3.22
N ARG A 70 -3.75 18.28 3.75
CA ARG A 70 -4.87 18.82 4.55
C ARG A 70 -6.06 19.24 3.71
N GLU A 71 -5.83 20.07 2.69
CA GLU A 71 -6.91 20.75 1.98
C GLU A 71 -7.48 19.91 0.83
N TYR A 72 -6.65 19.09 0.16
CA TYR A 72 -7.07 18.30 -0.99
C TYR A 72 -7.34 16.84 -0.64
N VAL A 73 -6.49 16.21 0.16
CA VAL A 73 -6.70 14.82 0.58
C VAL A 73 -7.72 14.70 1.71
N GLY A 74 -7.81 15.70 2.58
CA GLY A 74 -8.70 15.72 3.73
C GLY A 74 -8.09 15.09 5.00
N ARG A 75 -6.75 15.13 5.11
CA ARG A 75 -6.05 14.63 6.30
C ARG A 75 -6.15 15.60 7.49
N PRO A 76 -6.01 15.12 8.75
CA PRO A 76 -5.71 13.75 9.13
C PRO A 76 -6.88 12.77 8.91
N SER A 77 -6.59 11.56 8.41
CA SER A 77 -7.60 10.50 8.34
C SER A 77 -8.00 10.05 9.75
N ARG A 78 -9.23 9.59 9.92
CA ARG A 78 -9.78 9.30 11.26
C ARG A 78 -9.27 7.98 11.83
N LEU A 79 -9.01 7.96 13.13
CA LEU A 79 -8.90 6.74 13.91
C LEU A 79 -10.30 6.46 14.50
N TYR A 80 -10.96 5.43 14.00
CA TYR A 80 -12.35 5.09 14.32
C TYR A 80 -12.41 3.86 15.21
N PHE A 81 -13.09 3.95 16.35
CA PHE A 81 -13.37 2.80 17.22
C PHE A 81 -14.47 1.93 16.60
N ALA A 82 -14.11 0.72 16.18
CA ALA A 82 -15.02 -0.24 15.57
C ALA A 82 -15.72 -1.06 16.67
N GLU A 83 -16.79 -0.49 17.24
CA GLU A 83 -17.46 -1.03 18.43
C GLU A 83 -18.04 -2.41 18.18
N ARG A 84 -18.73 -2.59 17.04
CA ARG A 84 -19.40 -3.86 16.74
C ARG A 84 -18.42 -4.96 16.33
N LEU A 85 -17.33 -4.62 15.61
CA LEU A 85 -16.24 -5.56 15.36
C LEU A 85 -15.52 -5.94 16.65
N THR A 86 -15.31 -5.00 17.58
CA THR A 86 -14.76 -5.27 18.92
C THR A 86 -15.63 -6.24 19.69
N ARG A 87 -16.94 -6.03 19.68
CA ARG A 87 -17.91 -6.92 20.36
C ARG A 87 -17.94 -8.30 19.73
N GLU A 88 -17.88 -8.40 18.41
CA GLU A 88 -17.81 -9.65 17.66
C GLU A 88 -16.55 -10.45 17.99
N ALA A 89 -15.39 -9.78 18.07
CA ALA A 89 -14.13 -10.41 18.46
C ALA A 89 -14.13 -10.91 19.92
N GLY A 90 -14.86 -10.25 20.82
CA GLY A 90 -15.01 -10.64 22.21
C GLY A 90 -13.78 -10.40 23.11
N GLY A 91 -12.82 -9.57 22.66
CA GLY A 91 -11.56 -9.32 23.37
C GLY A 91 -11.07 -7.88 23.22
N ALA A 92 -9.87 -7.69 22.65
CA ALA A 92 -9.24 -6.37 22.50
C ALA A 92 -10.09 -5.37 21.69
N ARG A 93 -9.94 -4.09 21.99
CA ARG A 93 -10.59 -2.99 21.27
C ARG A 93 -9.97 -2.84 19.89
N ILE A 94 -10.81 -2.82 18.85
CA ILE A 94 -10.39 -2.68 17.44
C ILE A 94 -10.63 -1.24 16.98
N TYR A 95 -9.59 -0.61 16.47
CA TYR A 95 -9.65 0.70 15.85
C TYR A 95 -9.27 0.60 14.37
N LEU A 96 -9.93 1.38 13.52
CA LEU A 96 -9.66 1.46 12.09
C LEU A 96 -9.03 2.81 11.76
N LYS A 97 -7.82 2.81 11.22
CA LYS A 97 -7.20 4.01 10.63
C LYS A 97 -7.75 4.17 9.21
N ARG A 98 -8.67 5.12 9.03
CA ARG A 98 -9.59 5.26 7.92
C ARG A 98 -8.97 5.94 6.69
N GLU A 99 -8.00 5.28 6.03
CA GLU A 99 -7.40 5.77 4.79
C GLU A 99 -8.37 5.72 3.58
N ASP A 100 -9.47 4.99 3.69
CA ASP A 100 -10.58 4.96 2.75
C ASP A 100 -11.37 6.28 2.67
N LEU A 101 -11.24 7.14 3.66
CA LEU A 101 -11.87 8.47 3.69
C LEU A 101 -11.04 9.55 2.98
N ASN A 102 -9.80 9.26 2.62
CA ASN A 102 -8.99 10.17 1.83
C ASN A 102 -9.62 10.44 0.46
N HIS A 103 -9.37 11.60 -0.10
CA HIS A 103 -9.67 11.86 -1.51
C HIS A 103 -9.10 10.73 -2.38
N THR A 104 -9.84 10.24 -3.35
CA THR A 104 -9.66 9.01 -4.15
C THR A 104 -10.10 7.70 -3.49
N GLY A 105 -10.23 7.65 -2.15
CA GLY A 105 -10.77 6.50 -1.42
C GLY A 105 -9.72 5.47 -0.97
N ALA A 106 -8.44 5.86 -0.89
CA ALA A 106 -7.36 5.02 -0.38
C ALA A 106 -6.10 5.83 -0.01
N HIS A 107 -5.13 5.17 0.65
CA HIS A 107 -3.82 5.75 1.02
C HIS A 107 -2.95 6.15 -0.18
N LYS A 108 -3.21 5.65 -1.37
CA LYS A 108 -2.34 5.85 -2.56
C LYS A 108 -2.12 7.31 -2.93
N ILE A 109 -3.09 8.17 -2.64
CA ILE A 109 -3.02 9.60 -2.95
C ILE A 109 -1.87 10.31 -2.24
N ASN A 110 -1.50 9.88 -1.02
CA ASN A 110 -0.40 10.48 -0.26
C ASN A 110 0.91 10.43 -1.05
N ASN A 111 1.26 9.24 -1.55
CA ASN A 111 2.44 9.02 -2.36
C ASN A 111 2.34 9.67 -3.75
N ALA A 112 1.19 9.55 -4.42
CA ALA A 112 1.01 10.09 -5.76
C ALA A 112 1.19 11.61 -5.80
N LEU A 113 0.68 12.35 -4.82
CA LEU A 113 0.89 13.80 -4.70
C LEU A 113 2.35 14.15 -4.43
N GLY A 114 3.01 13.45 -3.51
CA GLY A 114 4.43 13.68 -3.23
C GLY A 114 5.31 13.48 -4.44
N GLN A 115 5.10 12.39 -5.19
CA GLN A 115 5.87 12.11 -6.41
C GLN A 115 5.49 13.06 -7.56
N ALA A 116 4.23 13.53 -7.65
CA ALA A 116 3.84 14.52 -8.65
C ALA A 116 4.50 15.89 -8.38
N LEU A 117 4.63 16.30 -7.12
CA LEU A 117 5.41 17.49 -6.74
C LEU A 117 6.90 17.33 -7.11
N LEU A 118 7.49 16.13 -6.89
CA LEU A 118 8.85 15.84 -7.35
C LEU A 118 8.96 15.90 -8.88
N THR A 119 7.95 15.43 -9.61
CA THR A 119 7.89 15.51 -11.09
C THR A 119 8.00 16.95 -11.56
N GLN A 120 7.22 17.88 -10.98
CA GLN A 120 7.31 19.30 -11.29
C GLN A 120 8.68 19.89 -10.95
N ARG A 121 9.23 19.53 -9.78
CA ARG A 121 10.56 19.99 -9.35
C ARG A 121 11.67 19.54 -10.29
N MET A 122 11.54 18.35 -10.87
CA MET A 122 12.47 17.84 -11.90
C MET A 122 12.21 18.43 -13.30
N GLY A 123 11.21 19.29 -13.48
CA GLY A 123 10.85 19.88 -14.77
C GLY A 123 10.26 18.91 -15.78
N LYS A 124 9.77 17.73 -15.33
CA LYS A 124 9.15 16.73 -16.20
C LYS A 124 7.69 17.05 -16.44
N ARG A 125 7.17 16.68 -17.61
CA ARG A 125 5.81 17.04 -18.05
C ARG A 125 4.85 15.86 -18.12
N ARG A 126 5.37 14.65 -18.07
CA ARG A 126 4.62 13.41 -18.19
C ARG A 126 4.87 12.52 -17.00
N VAL A 127 3.83 11.84 -16.55
CA VAL A 127 3.91 10.78 -15.55
C VAL A 127 3.35 9.48 -16.10
N ILE A 128 3.95 8.39 -15.69
CA ILE A 128 3.43 7.05 -15.93
C ILE A 128 3.26 6.33 -14.59
N ALA A 129 2.36 5.35 -14.55
CA ALA A 129 2.15 4.50 -13.38
C ALA A 129 1.73 3.09 -13.82
N GLU A 130 1.98 2.11 -12.96
CA GLU A 130 1.36 0.79 -12.98
C GLU A 130 0.17 0.75 -12.05
N THR A 131 -0.78 -0.14 -12.30
CA THR A 131 -1.86 -0.39 -11.33
C THR A 131 -2.47 -1.79 -11.51
N GLY A 132 -2.83 -2.46 -10.39
CA GLY A 132 -3.64 -3.68 -10.35
C GLY A 132 -5.08 -3.34 -9.97
N ALA A 133 -5.36 -3.10 -8.70
CA ALA A 133 -6.69 -2.72 -8.20
C ALA A 133 -7.22 -1.35 -8.73
N GLY A 134 -6.44 -0.64 -9.52
CA GLY A 134 -6.80 0.66 -10.07
C GLY A 134 -6.63 1.83 -9.10
N MET A 135 -6.46 1.61 -7.80
CA MET A 135 -6.41 2.70 -6.82
C MET A 135 -5.16 3.58 -6.96
N HIS A 136 -4.01 2.98 -7.32
CA HIS A 136 -2.80 3.76 -7.61
C HIS A 136 -2.95 4.55 -8.92
N GLY A 137 -3.47 3.93 -9.96
CA GLY A 137 -3.76 4.62 -11.22
C GLY A 137 -4.70 5.79 -11.03
N VAL A 138 -5.79 5.63 -10.28
CA VAL A 138 -6.72 6.72 -9.92
C VAL A 138 -5.99 7.84 -9.15
N ALA A 139 -5.15 7.50 -8.17
CA ALA A 139 -4.40 8.50 -7.41
C ALA A 139 -3.40 9.26 -8.29
N THR A 140 -2.71 8.55 -9.21
CA THR A 140 -1.76 9.17 -10.16
C THR A 140 -2.50 10.05 -11.17
N ALA A 141 -3.60 9.58 -11.74
CA ALA A 141 -4.42 10.37 -12.66
C ALA A 141 -4.97 11.64 -11.96
N THR A 142 -5.39 11.52 -10.70
CA THR A 142 -5.85 12.64 -9.88
C THR A 142 -4.74 13.68 -9.68
N ALA A 143 -3.55 13.24 -9.28
CA ALA A 143 -2.41 14.12 -9.08
C ALA A 143 -1.96 14.75 -10.41
N ALA A 144 -1.93 13.98 -11.50
CA ALA A 144 -1.58 14.48 -12.82
C ALA A 144 -2.56 15.56 -13.30
N ALA A 145 -3.87 15.34 -13.13
CA ALA A 145 -4.89 16.35 -13.46
C ALA A 145 -4.72 17.63 -12.64
N LEU A 146 -4.45 17.49 -11.32
CA LEU A 146 -4.23 18.63 -10.44
C LEU A 146 -3.02 19.49 -10.87
N PHE A 147 -1.94 18.85 -11.33
CA PHE A 147 -0.70 19.52 -11.70
C PHE A 147 -0.54 19.79 -13.20
N GLY A 148 -1.53 19.46 -14.02
CA GLY A 148 -1.47 19.65 -15.48
C GLY A 148 -0.42 18.79 -16.17
N LEU A 149 -0.19 17.57 -15.69
CA LEU A 149 0.77 16.62 -16.24
C LEU A 149 0.08 15.64 -17.20
N GLU A 150 0.75 15.27 -18.27
CA GLU A 150 0.33 14.13 -19.09
C GLU A 150 0.42 12.84 -18.27
N CYS A 151 -0.60 11.98 -18.38
CA CYS A 151 -0.67 10.76 -17.56
C CYS A 151 -1.00 9.53 -18.41
N ARG A 152 -0.14 8.49 -18.30
CA ARG A 152 -0.45 7.15 -18.84
C ARG A 152 -0.36 6.13 -17.72
N VAL A 153 -1.38 5.28 -17.61
CA VAL A 153 -1.46 4.22 -16.60
C VAL A 153 -1.48 2.86 -17.28
N TYR A 154 -0.50 2.01 -16.95
CA TYR A 154 -0.41 0.63 -17.39
C TYR A 154 -1.21 -0.25 -16.44
N MET A 155 -2.09 -1.09 -17.02
CA MET A 155 -2.96 -1.97 -16.24
C MET A 155 -3.11 -3.30 -16.98
N GLY A 156 -2.96 -4.41 -16.28
CA GLY A 156 -3.18 -5.74 -16.87
C GLY A 156 -4.59 -5.89 -17.39
N GLN A 157 -4.78 -6.57 -18.53
CA GLN A 157 -6.10 -6.74 -19.16
C GLN A 157 -7.12 -7.43 -18.22
N GLU A 158 -6.67 -8.37 -17.39
CA GLU A 158 -7.52 -9.02 -16.39
C GLU A 158 -7.90 -8.04 -15.27
N ASP A 159 -7.00 -7.17 -14.86
CA ASP A 159 -7.26 -6.12 -13.88
C ASP A 159 -8.20 -5.04 -14.44
N VAL A 160 -8.08 -4.67 -15.72
CA VAL A 160 -9.03 -3.78 -16.42
C VAL A 160 -10.45 -4.33 -16.32
N ARG A 161 -10.62 -5.64 -16.56
CA ARG A 161 -11.92 -6.31 -16.45
C ARG A 161 -12.47 -6.30 -15.01
N ARG A 162 -11.60 -6.58 -14.03
CA ARG A 162 -12.01 -6.65 -12.61
C ARG A 162 -12.36 -5.28 -12.01
N GLN A 163 -11.82 -4.19 -12.56
CA GLN A 163 -11.81 -2.86 -11.97
C GLN A 163 -12.28 -1.75 -12.93
N GLU A 164 -13.30 -2.02 -13.74
CA GLU A 164 -13.85 -1.10 -14.76
C GLU A 164 -14.20 0.29 -14.20
N LEU A 165 -14.71 0.38 -12.97
CA LEU A 165 -15.03 1.65 -12.32
C LEU A 165 -13.79 2.53 -12.17
N ASN A 166 -12.66 1.95 -11.78
CA ASN A 166 -11.42 2.71 -11.63
C ASN A 166 -10.82 3.08 -12.99
N VAL A 167 -10.97 2.24 -14.01
CA VAL A 167 -10.60 2.57 -15.41
C VAL A 167 -11.35 3.80 -15.87
N PHE A 168 -12.68 3.83 -15.70
CA PHE A 168 -13.50 4.99 -16.05
C PHE A 168 -13.06 6.25 -15.28
N ARG A 169 -12.77 6.14 -13.97
CA ARG A 169 -12.31 7.28 -13.17
C ARG A 169 -10.99 7.86 -13.69
N MET A 170 -10.02 7.01 -14.05
CA MET A 170 -8.75 7.46 -14.63
C MET A 170 -8.96 8.20 -15.96
N GLN A 171 -9.78 7.64 -16.85
CA GLN A 171 -10.10 8.24 -18.15
C GLN A 171 -10.87 9.57 -17.99
N ALA A 172 -11.79 9.66 -17.05
CA ALA A 172 -12.53 10.89 -16.75
C ALA A 172 -11.64 12.04 -16.25
N MET A 173 -10.48 11.70 -15.65
CA MET A 173 -9.44 12.66 -15.23
C MET A 173 -8.41 12.95 -16.31
N GLY A 174 -8.60 12.44 -17.53
CA GLY A 174 -7.72 12.69 -18.67
C GLY A 174 -6.51 11.75 -18.77
N ALA A 175 -6.41 10.73 -17.96
CA ALA A 175 -5.34 9.74 -18.08
C ALA A 175 -5.64 8.73 -19.20
N GLU A 176 -4.60 8.36 -19.96
CA GLU A 176 -4.65 7.23 -20.88
C GLU A 176 -4.43 5.94 -20.08
N VAL A 177 -5.40 5.02 -20.15
CA VAL A 177 -5.24 3.67 -19.56
C VAL A 177 -4.81 2.72 -20.66
N PHE A 178 -3.62 2.14 -20.53
CA PHE A 178 -3.04 1.20 -21.49
C PHE A 178 -3.17 -0.24 -20.97
N PRO A 179 -4.02 -1.07 -21.60
CA PRO A 179 -4.19 -2.47 -21.21
C PRO A 179 -3.00 -3.31 -21.65
N VAL A 180 -2.40 -4.04 -20.70
CA VAL A 180 -1.27 -4.94 -20.95
C VAL A 180 -1.80 -6.36 -21.12
N THR A 181 -1.56 -6.93 -22.33
CA THR A 181 -2.08 -8.24 -22.75
C THR A 181 -1.04 -9.34 -22.71
N SER A 182 0.19 -9.05 -22.33
CA SER A 182 1.28 -10.02 -22.18
C SER A 182 1.32 -10.65 -20.79
N GLY A 183 1.91 -11.83 -20.68
CA GLY A 183 2.12 -12.54 -19.41
C GLY A 183 0.80 -12.93 -18.72
N SER A 184 0.78 -12.78 -17.39
CA SER A 184 -0.41 -13.04 -16.57
C SER A 184 -1.52 -11.97 -16.72
N GLN A 185 -1.24 -10.88 -17.42
CA GLN A 185 -2.15 -9.75 -17.64
C GLN A 185 -2.62 -9.09 -16.34
N THR A 186 -1.73 -9.09 -15.32
CA THR A 186 -1.96 -8.50 -14.00
C THR A 186 -0.89 -7.44 -13.65
N LEU A 187 -0.87 -6.99 -12.41
CA LEU A 187 0.01 -5.93 -11.91
C LEU A 187 1.51 -6.14 -12.25
N LYS A 188 2.02 -7.39 -12.22
CA LYS A 188 3.43 -7.67 -12.55
C LYS A 188 3.76 -7.22 -13.99
N ASP A 189 2.91 -7.57 -14.94
CA ASP A 189 3.16 -7.26 -16.34
C ASP A 189 2.91 -5.77 -16.65
N ALA A 190 1.96 -5.15 -15.95
CA ALA A 190 1.78 -3.69 -15.99
C ALA A 190 3.04 -2.95 -15.52
N THR A 191 3.69 -3.44 -14.46
CA THR A 191 4.98 -2.88 -13.96
C THR A 191 6.09 -3.05 -14.99
N ASN A 192 6.18 -4.23 -15.62
CA ASN A 192 7.16 -4.46 -16.68
C ASN A 192 7.00 -3.48 -17.85
N GLU A 193 5.77 -3.22 -18.27
CA GLU A 193 5.49 -2.32 -19.39
C GLU A 193 5.76 -0.85 -19.02
N ALA A 194 5.39 -0.45 -17.80
CA ALA A 194 5.72 0.88 -17.28
C ALA A 194 7.25 1.12 -17.24
N LEU A 195 8.03 0.12 -16.81
CA LEU A 195 9.49 0.20 -16.83
C LEU A 195 10.06 0.32 -18.23
N ARG A 196 9.49 -0.37 -19.24
CA ARG A 196 9.92 -0.25 -20.65
C ARG A 196 9.65 1.14 -21.21
N ASP A 197 8.46 1.70 -20.97
CA ASP A 197 8.16 3.09 -21.35
C ASP A 197 9.14 4.05 -20.67
N TRP A 198 9.34 3.90 -19.36
CA TRP A 198 10.23 4.79 -18.63
C TRP A 198 11.65 4.79 -19.17
N MET A 199 12.21 3.61 -19.50
CA MET A 199 13.54 3.51 -20.12
C MET A 199 13.68 4.32 -21.41
N SER A 200 12.62 4.43 -22.19
CA SER A 200 12.62 5.16 -23.47
C SER A 200 12.28 6.64 -23.35
N SER A 201 11.82 7.11 -22.18
CA SER A 201 11.25 8.45 -21.99
C SER A 201 11.73 9.18 -20.73
N VAL A 202 12.84 8.75 -20.14
CA VAL A 202 13.36 9.25 -18.84
C VAL A 202 13.56 10.76 -18.81
N GLU A 203 13.88 11.40 -19.92
CA GLU A 203 14.13 12.85 -19.98
C GLU A 203 12.88 13.67 -19.66
N THR A 204 11.72 13.25 -20.15
CA THR A 204 10.46 13.99 -20.05
C THR A 204 9.47 13.40 -19.08
N THR A 205 9.67 12.14 -18.67
CA THR A 205 8.73 11.31 -17.94
C THR A 205 9.26 10.94 -16.55
N HIS A 206 8.42 11.06 -15.53
CA HIS A 206 8.65 10.44 -14.22
C HIS A 206 7.74 9.24 -14.05
N TYR A 207 8.30 8.12 -13.56
CA TYR A 207 7.53 6.96 -13.18
C TYR A 207 7.09 7.10 -11.73
N ILE A 208 5.78 7.28 -11.49
CA ILE A 208 5.21 7.29 -10.15
C ILE A 208 4.95 5.84 -9.73
N ILE A 209 5.88 5.21 -9.02
CA ILE A 209 5.70 3.85 -8.49
C ILE A 209 4.70 3.85 -7.34
N GLY A 210 3.76 2.90 -7.38
CA GLY A 210 2.61 2.84 -6.46
C GLY A 210 2.88 2.17 -5.12
N SER A 211 4.03 1.52 -4.93
CA SER A 211 4.35 0.82 -3.70
C SER A 211 5.82 0.97 -3.30
N VAL A 212 6.20 0.39 -2.15
CA VAL A 212 7.58 0.39 -1.63
C VAL A 212 8.45 -0.65 -2.33
N VAL A 213 8.26 -0.81 -3.63
CA VAL A 213 8.98 -1.73 -4.53
C VAL A 213 9.82 -0.94 -5.53
N GLY A 214 10.53 -1.63 -6.40
CA GLY A 214 11.37 -0.99 -7.42
C GLY A 214 12.76 -0.63 -6.92
N PRO A 215 13.62 -0.09 -7.81
CA PRO A 215 14.99 0.26 -7.48
C PRO A 215 15.04 1.45 -6.50
N HIS A 216 16.09 1.52 -5.69
CA HIS A 216 16.36 2.73 -4.91
C HIS A 216 16.43 3.97 -5.84
N PRO A 217 15.76 5.11 -5.50
CA PRO A 217 15.23 5.51 -4.20
C PRO A 217 13.73 5.25 -3.98
N PHE A 218 13.01 4.59 -4.89
CA PHE A 218 11.56 4.45 -4.79
C PHE A 218 11.05 3.87 -3.47
N PRO A 219 11.59 2.77 -2.91
CA PRO A 219 11.08 2.23 -1.66
C PRO A 219 11.11 3.25 -0.52
N MET A 220 12.20 4.02 -0.41
CA MET A 220 12.35 5.09 0.58
C MET A 220 11.35 6.22 0.36
N ILE A 221 11.24 6.73 -0.88
CA ILE A 221 10.34 7.83 -1.23
C ILE A 221 8.88 7.49 -0.90
N VAL A 222 8.44 6.30 -1.33
CA VAL A 222 7.06 5.86 -1.10
C VAL A 222 6.78 5.66 0.38
N ARG A 223 7.69 5.02 1.13
CA ARG A 223 7.58 4.87 2.58
C ARG A 223 7.42 6.22 3.26
N ASP A 224 8.30 7.17 2.95
CA ASP A 224 8.33 8.47 3.61
C ASP A 224 7.03 9.26 3.35
N PHE A 225 6.51 9.30 2.11
CA PHE A 225 5.23 9.93 1.82
C PHE A 225 4.03 9.20 2.45
N GLN A 226 4.13 7.90 2.67
CA GLN A 226 3.09 7.13 3.36
C GLN A 226 3.21 7.18 4.90
N SER A 227 4.34 7.61 5.45
CA SER A 227 4.59 7.59 6.90
C SER A 227 3.63 8.50 7.70
N VAL A 228 2.98 9.44 7.04
CA VAL A 228 1.90 10.26 7.61
C VAL A 228 0.78 9.40 8.22
N ILE A 229 0.54 8.19 7.69
CA ILE A 229 -0.46 7.25 8.22
C ILE A 229 -0.12 6.86 9.66
N GLY A 230 1.10 6.40 9.90
CA GLY A 230 1.56 5.97 11.21
C GLY A 230 1.79 7.14 12.16
N GLN A 231 2.29 8.29 11.68
CA GLN A 231 2.47 9.49 12.48
C GLN A 231 1.15 9.98 13.08
N GLU A 232 0.11 10.10 12.25
CA GLU A 232 -1.23 10.46 12.71
C GLU A 232 -1.83 9.40 13.63
N THR A 233 -1.63 8.11 13.33
CA THR A 233 -2.12 7.02 14.18
C THR A 233 -1.51 7.09 15.56
N ARG A 234 -0.21 7.34 15.66
CA ARG A 234 0.51 7.50 16.93
C ARG A 234 -0.09 8.62 17.78
N GLN A 235 -0.25 9.79 17.19
CA GLN A 235 -0.85 10.93 17.85
C GLN A 235 -2.28 10.66 18.29
N GLN A 236 -3.12 10.13 17.38
CA GLN A 236 -4.52 9.84 17.66
C GLN A 236 -4.71 8.76 18.73
N CYS A 237 -3.84 7.75 18.79
CA CYS A 237 -3.86 6.78 19.89
C CYS A 237 -3.55 7.42 21.25
N LEU A 238 -2.57 8.30 21.31
CA LEU A 238 -2.23 9.04 22.53
C LEU A 238 -3.40 9.95 22.96
N GLU A 239 -4.04 10.65 22.01
CA GLU A 239 -5.18 11.53 22.28
C GLU A 239 -6.43 10.77 22.71
N GLN A 240 -6.78 9.67 22.02
CA GLN A 240 -8.06 8.95 22.25
C GLN A 240 -7.96 7.85 23.29
N CYS A 241 -6.79 7.22 23.43
CA CYS A 241 -6.60 6.04 24.27
C CYS A 241 -5.62 6.28 25.42
N GLY A 242 -4.92 7.42 25.45
CA GLY A 242 -3.89 7.77 26.45
C GLY A 242 -2.59 6.98 26.32
N ARG A 243 -2.45 6.11 25.31
CA ARG A 243 -1.27 5.27 25.09
C ARG A 243 -1.17 4.77 23.64
N LEU A 244 -0.02 4.20 23.28
CA LEU A 244 0.18 3.51 22.02
C LEU A 244 -0.66 2.21 21.95
N PRO A 245 -0.94 1.71 20.73
CA PRO A 245 -1.63 0.43 20.56
C PRO A 245 -0.72 -0.73 20.95
N ASP A 246 -1.34 -1.88 21.30
CA ASP A 246 -0.61 -3.12 21.58
C ASP A 246 -0.27 -3.87 20.29
N ALA A 247 -1.08 -3.71 19.24
CA ALA A 247 -0.82 -4.30 17.93
C ALA A 247 -1.32 -3.40 16.79
N ILE A 248 -0.60 -3.42 15.70
CA ILE A 248 -0.96 -2.76 14.43
C ILE A 248 -0.97 -3.79 13.32
N VAL A 249 -2.07 -3.85 12.56
CA VAL A 249 -2.27 -4.81 11.49
C VAL A 249 -2.47 -4.08 10.16
N ALA A 250 -1.76 -4.49 9.13
CA ALA A 250 -1.90 -3.93 7.78
C ALA A 250 -1.74 -5.02 6.71
N CYS A 251 -2.48 -4.90 5.60
CA CYS A 251 -2.31 -5.81 4.45
C CYS A 251 -1.01 -5.51 3.71
N VAL A 252 -0.43 -6.55 3.11
CA VAL A 252 0.84 -6.47 2.39
C VAL A 252 0.73 -7.18 1.03
N GLY A 253 0.76 -6.37 -0.05
CA GLY A 253 1.13 -6.79 -1.39
C GLY A 253 2.55 -6.29 -1.64
N GLY A 254 2.74 -5.20 -2.42
CA GLY A 254 4.02 -4.48 -2.41
C GLY A 254 4.35 -3.80 -1.07
N GLY A 255 3.34 -3.52 -0.23
CA GLY A 255 3.49 -3.16 1.17
C GLY A 255 3.45 -1.67 1.52
N SER A 256 2.97 -0.77 0.63
CA SER A 256 3.07 0.68 0.87
C SER A 256 2.26 1.19 2.07
N ASN A 257 1.02 0.71 2.26
CA ASN A 257 0.21 1.11 3.42
C ASN A 257 0.84 0.61 4.73
N ALA A 258 1.33 -0.62 4.73
CA ALA A 258 1.99 -1.22 5.88
C ALA A 258 3.31 -0.50 6.20
N ALA A 259 4.13 -0.16 5.20
CA ALA A 259 5.37 0.58 5.41
C ALA A 259 5.09 1.96 6.03
N GLY A 260 4.13 2.70 5.48
CA GLY A 260 3.75 4.01 6.03
C GLY A 260 3.18 3.93 7.44
N MET A 261 2.44 2.86 7.75
CA MET A 261 1.85 2.65 9.06
C MET A 261 2.87 2.18 10.10
N PHE A 262 3.78 1.26 9.72
CA PHE A 262 4.71 0.62 10.65
C PHE A 262 5.95 1.47 10.94
N TYR A 263 6.46 2.21 9.95
CA TYR A 263 7.71 2.94 10.06
C TYR A 263 7.79 3.84 11.32
N PRO A 264 6.79 4.65 11.66
CA PRO A 264 6.81 5.46 12.88
C PRO A 264 6.78 4.68 14.19
N PHE A 265 6.53 3.37 14.15
CA PHE A 265 6.45 2.49 15.32
C PHE A 265 7.62 1.49 15.41
N LEU A 266 8.62 1.57 14.52
CA LEU A 266 9.72 0.61 14.51
C LEU A 266 10.52 0.58 15.80
N ALA A 267 10.67 1.73 16.45
CA ALA A 267 11.37 1.84 17.73
C ALA A 267 10.56 1.43 18.95
N ASP A 268 9.24 1.26 18.82
CA ASP A 268 8.35 0.89 19.93
C ASP A 268 8.27 -0.65 20.03
N ALA A 269 9.19 -1.26 20.77
CA ALA A 269 9.30 -2.72 20.87
C ALA A 269 8.04 -3.39 21.45
N ASP A 270 7.27 -2.68 22.28
CA ASP A 270 6.03 -3.16 22.89
C ASP A 270 4.83 -3.14 21.92
N VAL A 271 4.96 -2.51 20.75
CA VAL A 271 3.92 -2.50 19.72
C VAL A 271 4.17 -3.65 18.74
N GLU A 272 3.29 -4.66 18.75
CA GLU A 272 3.32 -5.75 17.78
C GLU A 272 2.94 -5.22 16.38
N LEU A 273 3.81 -5.44 15.37
CA LEU A 273 3.54 -5.07 13.98
C LEU A 273 3.25 -6.33 13.15
N VAL A 274 2.11 -6.36 12.48
CA VAL A 274 1.63 -7.55 11.76
C VAL A 274 1.26 -7.22 10.33
N GLY A 275 2.02 -7.78 9.39
CA GLY A 275 1.73 -7.73 7.95
C GLY A 275 0.91 -8.94 7.51
N VAL A 276 -0.15 -8.71 6.74
CA VAL A 276 -1.07 -9.75 6.29
C VAL A 276 -1.03 -9.86 4.77
N GLU A 277 -0.58 -11.00 4.27
CA GLU A 277 -0.47 -11.31 2.84
C GLU A 277 -1.66 -12.14 2.35
N ALA A 278 -1.84 -12.18 1.02
CA ALA A 278 -2.87 -13.00 0.40
C ALA A 278 -2.48 -14.47 0.36
N GLY A 279 -3.13 -15.30 1.18
CA GLY A 279 -2.99 -16.75 1.19
C GLY A 279 -3.73 -17.46 0.07
N GLY A 280 -4.58 -16.74 -0.70
CA GLY A 280 -5.23 -17.23 -1.89
C GLY A 280 -6.09 -18.47 -1.65
N ARG A 281 -5.91 -19.47 -2.52
CA ARG A 281 -6.65 -20.76 -2.51
C ARG A 281 -5.86 -21.91 -1.89
N GLY A 282 -4.57 -21.73 -1.62
CA GLY A 282 -3.70 -22.78 -1.10
C GLY A 282 -2.26 -22.33 -0.97
N ARG A 283 -1.36 -23.27 -0.61
CA ARG A 283 0.05 -23.00 -0.30
C ARG A 283 1.02 -23.27 -1.44
N THR A 284 0.55 -23.82 -2.55
CA THR A 284 1.36 -24.14 -3.73
C THR A 284 1.57 -22.85 -4.55
N LEU A 285 2.75 -22.69 -5.16
CA LEU A 285 3.01 -21.61 -6.10
C LEU A 285 1.89 -21.52 -7.16
N GLY A 286 1.48 -20.31 -7.51
CA GLY A 286 0.34 -20.06 -8.39
C GLY A 286 -1.02 -19.98 -7.68
N GLN A 287 -1.11 -20.37 -6.40
CA GLN A 287 -2.36 -20.36 -5.64
C GLN A 287 -2.45 -19.25 -4.60
N HIS A 288 -1.37 -18.52 -4.33
CA HIS A 288 -1.29 -17.44 -3.35
C HIS A 288 -0.35 -16.33 -3.83
N ALA A 289 -0.33 -15.22 -3.10
CA ALA A 289 0.62 -14.10 -3.27
C ALA A 289 1.32 -13.74 -1.94
N ALA A 290 1.56 -14.74 -1.09
CA ALA A 290 2.16 -14.55 0.23
C ALA A 290 3.70 -14.67 0.14
N THR A 291 4.32 -13.62 -0.35
CA THR A 291 5.75 -13.56 -0.70
C THR A 291 6.68 -13.71 0.50
N LEU A 292 6.39 -13.05 1.63
CA LEU A 292 7.21 -13.13 2.85
C LEU A 292 7.00 -14.44 3.60
N ASN A 293 5.87 -15.12 3.41
CA ASN A 293 5.61 -16.41 4.03
C ASN A 293 6.25 -17.56 3.25
N TYR A 294 6.27 -17.52 1.91
CA TYR A 294 6.62 -18.68 1.08
C TYR A 294 7.65 -18.40 -0.02
N GLY A 295 8.03 -17.13 -0.24
CA GLY A 295 9.04 -16.76 -1.23
C GLY A 295 10.47 -16.92 -0.73
N SER A 296 11.41 -16.62 -1.61
CA SER A 296 12.85 -16.61 -1.35
C SER A 296 13.50 -15.33 -1.86
N PRO A 297 14.70 -14.94 -1.37
CA PRO A 297 15.39 -13.75 -1.86
C PRO A 297 15.69 -13.83 -3.36
N GLY A 298 15.37 -12.77 -4.10
CA GLY A 298 15.55 -12.68 -5.55
C GLY A 298 15.47 -11.24 -6.04
N ILE A 299 15.59 -11.05 -7.36
CA ILE A 299 15.52 -9.74 -7.99
C ILE A 299 14.21 -9.65 -8.78
N LEU A 300 13.40 -8.62 -8.48
CA LEU A 300 12.21 -8.31 -9.25
C LEU A 300 12.06 -6.79 -9.39
N HIS A 301 11.72 -6.32 -10.58
CA HIS A 301 11.49 -4.90 -10.89
C HIS A 301 12.58 -3.95 -10.36
N GLY A 302 13.85 -4.38 -10.47
CA GLY A 302 15.01 -3.54 -10.17
C GLY A 302 15.44 -3.49 -8.70
N THR A 303 14.91 -4.34 -7.84
CA THR A 303 15.29 -4.43 -6.43
C THR A 303 15.54 -5.87 -5.99
N PHE A 304 16.42 -6.07 -5.01
CA PHE A 304 16.61 -7.36 -4.34
C PHE A 304 15.70 -7.42 -3.12
N SER A 305 14.82 -8.41 -3.08
CA SER A 305 13.85 -8.59 -1.99
C SER A 305 13.33 -10.04 -1.97
N TYR A 306 12.35 -10.37 -1.12
CA TYR A 306 11.65 -11.65 -1.26
C TYR A 306 10.78 -11.64 -2.53
N VAL A 307 10.77 -12.78 -3.24
CA VAL A 307 10.04 -13.01 -4.49
C VAL A 307 9.43 -14.41 -4.46
N LEU A 308 8.22 -14.56 -4.99
CA LEU A 308 7.66 -15.87 -5.33
C LEU A 308 8.26 -16.31 -6.66
N GLN A 309 9.14 -17.27 -6.62
CA GLN A 309 9.92 -17.76 -7.76
C GLN A 309 10.12 -19.29 -7.66
N ASP A 310 10.35 -19.92 -8.80
CA ASP A 310 10.70 -21.33 -8.89
C ASP A 310 12.20 -21.58 -8.58
N GLU A 311 12.64 -22.85 -8.71
CA GLU A 311 14.02 -23.27 -8.45
C GLU A 311 15.04 -22.65 -9.42
N ASP A 312 14.62 -22.24 -10.62
CA ASP A 312 15.43 -21.55 -11.62
C ASP A 312 15.44 -20.02 -11.43
N GLY A 313 14.76 -19.51 -10.40
CA GLY A 313 14.64 -18.08 -10.11
C GLY A 313 13.65 -17.33 -11.02
N GLN A 314 12.81 -18.06 -11.77
CA GLN A 314 11.76 -17.46 -12.57
C GLN A 314 10.59 -17.06 -11.67
N THR A 315 10.09 -15.85 -11.86
CA THR A 315 8.93 -15.34 -11.11
C THR A 315 7.70 -16.21 -11.35
N ALA A 316 7.17 -16.78 -10.29
CA ALA A 316 5.99 -17.63 -10.35
C ALA A 316 4.71 -16.83 -10.66
N GLU A 317 3.72 -17.52 -11.20
CA GLU A 317 2.35 -17.03 -11.18
C GLU A 317 1.86 -16.92 -9.75
N VAL A 318 0.94 -15.98 -9.50
CA VAL A 318 0.35 -15.73 -8.19
C VAL A 318 -1.17 -15.66 -8.29
N HIS A 319 -1.82 -15.73 -7.16
CA HIS A 319 -3.27 -15.59 -7.09
C HIS A 319 -3.70 -14.88 -5.81
N SER A 320 -4.61 -13.94 -5.96
CA SER A 320 -5.37 -13.31 -4.88
C SER A 320 -6.75 -12.88 -5.37
N VAL A 321 -7.76 -13.04 -4.53
CA VAL A 321 -9.08 -12.42 -4.77
C VAL A 321 -8.99 -10.90 -4.82
N SER A 322 -7.99 -10.34 -4.17
CA SER A 322 -7.69 -8.91 -4.16
C SER A 322 -6.65 -8.56 -5.22
N ALA A 323 -7.04 -7.80 -6.24
CA ALA A 323 -6.15 -7.38 -7.32
C ALA A 323 -4.96 -6.53 -6.82
N GLY A 324 -5.08 -5.82 -5.69
CA GLY A 324 -3.99 -5.03 -5.10
C GLY A 324 -2.98 -5.85 -4.31
N LEU A 325 -3.29 -7.12 -3.99
CA LEU A 325 -2.36 -8.06 -3.35
C LEU A 325 -1.83 -9.13 -4.33
N ASP A 326 -2.28 -9.11 -5.58
CA ASP A 326 -1.95 -10.07 -6.64
C ASP A 326 -0.58 -9.72 -7.27
N TYR A 327 0.50 -9.91 -6.49
CA TYR A 327 1.84 -9.50 -6.85
C TYR A 327 2.89 -10.44 -6.25
N PRO A 328 3.87 -10.94 -7.03
CA PRO A 328 4.82 -11.95 -6.59
C PRO A 328 6.04 -11.42 -5.82
N GLY A 329 6.07 -10.15 -5.49
CA GLY A 329 7.17 -9.49 -4.80
C GLY A 329 6.70 -8.65 -3.62
N VAL A 330 7.65 -8.06 -2.90
CA VAL A 330 7.39 -7.20 -1.75
C VAL A 330 8.49 -6.15 -1.60
N GLY A 331 8.23 -5.08 -0.87
CA GLY A 331 9.23 -4.07 -0.57
C GLY A 331 10.47 -4.63 0.16
N PRO A 332 11.68 -4.17 -0.19
CA PRO A 332 12.91 -4.65 0.42
C PRO A 332 13.00 -4.35 1.92
N GLU A 333 12.39 -3.29 2.38
CA GLU A 333 12.33 -2.95 3.80
C GLU A 333 11.45 -3.93 4.58
N HIS A 334 10.33 -4.41 4.00
CA HIS A 334 9.53 -5.50 4.57
C HIS A 334 10.32 -6.80 4.68
N SER A 335 11.14 -7.11 3.67
CA SER A 335 12.03 -8.28 3.69
C SER A 335 12.99 -8.21 4.87
N TRP A 336 13.57 -7.03 5.12
CA TRP A 336 14.46 -6.82 6.25
C TRP A 336 13.74 -6.86 7.60
N TRP A 337 12.54 -6.27 7.71
CA TRP A 337 11.74 -6.35 8.94
C TRP A 337 11.32 -7.78 9.30
N ARG A 338 11.05 -8.60 8.28
CA ARG A 338 10.81 -10.04 8.46
C ARG A 338 12.02 -10.75 9.03
N ASP A 339 13.19 -10.58 8.42
CA ASP A 339 14.40 -11.29 8.80
C ASP A 339 14.95 -10.86 10.17
N THR A 340 14.75 -9.60 10.53
CA THR A 340 15.07 -9.09 11.88
C THR A 340 14.03 -9.43 12.93
N GLY A 341 12.89 -9.99 12.53
CA GLY A 341 11.79 -10.31 13.44
C GLY A 341 11.03 -9.10 13.97
N ARG A 342 11.27 -7.88 13.41
CA ARG A 342 10.55 -6.67 13.87
C ARG A 342 9.09 -6.68 13.48
N VAL A 343 8.76 -7.24 12.34
CA VAL A 343 7.38 -7.39 11.86
C VAL A 343 7.09 -8.87 11.65
N ARG A 344 5.98 -9.32 12.21
CA ARG A 344 5.44 -10.65 11.96
C ARG A 344 4.58 -10.63 10.70
N TYR A 345 4.76 -11.63 9.85
CA TYR A 345 3.93 -11.79 8.65
C TYR A 345 3.12 -13.07 8.70
N CYS A 346 1.87 -12.97 8.27
CA CYS A 346 0.95 -14.10 8.13
C CYS A 346 0.14 -13.98 6.84
N SER A 347 -0.59 -15.02 6.48
CA SER A 347 -1.43 -15.04 5.30
C SER A 347 -2.87 -15.39 5.63
N VAL A 348 -3.80 -14.85 4.83
CA VAL A 348 -5.24 -15.03 4.94
C VAL A 348 -5.77 -15.49 3.60
N SER A 349 -6.64 -16.51 3.60
CA SER A 349 -7.23 -17.07 2.38
C SER A 349 -8.27 -16.14 1.74
N ASP A 350 -8.56 -16.38 0.46
CA ASP A 350 -9.61 -15.65 -0.27
C ASP A 350 -10.98 -15.76 0.42
N GLN A 351 -11.32 -16.95 0.92
CA GLN A 351 -12.58 -17.20 1.60
C GLN A 351 -12.71 -16.36 2.87
N GLU A 352 -11.67 -16.36 3.73
CA GLU A 352 -11.67 -15.57 4.95
C GLU A 352 -11.73 -14.06 4.68
N ALA A 353 -11.05 -13.59 3.63
CA ALA A 353 -11.10 -12.19 3.22
C ALA A 353 -12.51 -11.78 2.76
N LEU A 354 -13.20 -12.61 1.97
CA LEU A 354 -14.59 -12.38 1.55
C LEU A 354 -15.54 -12.37 2.74
N GLU A 355 -15.38 -13.28 3.70
CA GLU A 355 -16.17 -13.30 4.94
C GLU A 355 -15.98 -12.02 5.75
N ALA A 356 -14.74 -11.56 5.91
CA ALA A 356 -14.41 -10.32 6.62
C ALA A 356 -14.93 -9.07 5.89
N PHE A 357 -14.92 -9.05 4.56
CA PHE A 357 -15.55 -8.00 3.76
C PHE A 357 -17.03 -7.84 4.13
N HIS A 358 -17.79 -8.94 4.13
CA HIS A 358 -19.21 -8.94 4.47
C HIS A 358 -19.44 -8.64 5.95
N LEU A 359 -18.59 -9.17 6.84
CA LEU A 359 -18.70 -8.95 8.29
C LEU A 359 -18.55 -7.47 8.61
N CYS A 360 -17.50 -6.82 8.12
CA CYS A 360 -17.25 -5.40 8.33
C CYS A 360 -18.40 -4.54 7.79
N ALA A 361 -18.86 -4.84 6.57
CA ALA A 361 -20.00 -4.13 5.97
C ALA A 361 -21.27 -4.23 6.83
N ARG A 362 -21.59 -5.40 7.37
CA ARG A 362 -22.80 -5.60 8.20
C ARG A 362 -22.67 -5.03 9.62
N LEU A 363 -21.49 -5.09 10.19
CA LEU A 363 -21.30 -4.64 11.57
C LEU A 363 -21.07 -3.13 11.65
N GLU A 364 -20.24 -2.58 10.78
CA GLU A 364 -19.82 -1.17 10.87
C GLU A 364 -20.45 -0.27 9.78
N GLY A 365 -21.15 -0.86 8.80
CA GLY A 365 -21.66 -0.09 7.65
C GLY A 365 -20.54 0.44 6.74
N ILE A 366 -19.35 -0.19 6.80
CA ILE A 366 -18.18 0.22 6.06
C ILE A 366 -17.75 -0.91 5.13
N LEU A 367 -17.67 -0.63 3.82
CA LEU A 367 -17.18 -1.56 2.81
C LEU A 367 -15.64 -1.47 2.75
N PRO A 368 -14.89 -2.46 3.26
CA PRO A 368 -13.44 -2.48 3.13
C PRO A 368 -13.04 -2.85 1.71
N ALA A 369 -11.94 -2.31 1.19
CA ALA A 369 -11.29 -2.93 0.05
C ALA A 369 -10.92 -4.40 0.37
N LEU A 370 -10.92 -5.29 -0.63
CA LEU A 370 -10.53 -6.70 -0.42
C LEU A 370 -9.12 -6.83 0.16
N GLU A 371 -8.23 -5.89 -0.18
CA GLU A 371 -6.92 -5.76 0.45
C GLU A 371 -7.05 -5.61 1.98
N THR A 372 -7.86 -4.66 2.41
CA THR A 372 -8.09 -4.35 3.84
C THR A 372 -8.80 -5.50 4.56
N ALA A 373 -9.67 -6.23 3.86
CA ALA A 373 -10.40 -7.37 4.42
C ALA A 373 -9.44 -8.45 4.98
N HIS A 374 -8.30 -8.69 4.31
CA HIS A 374 -7.25 -9.58 4.83
C HIS A 374 -6.73 -9.13 6.20
N ALA A 375 -6.46 -7.83 6.36
CA ALA A 375 -6.00 -7.28 7.64
C ALA A 375 -7.07 -7.38 8.73
N ILE A 376 -8.35 -7.22 8.40
CA ILE A 376 -9.46 -7.35 9.35
C ILE A 376 -9.53 -8.76 9.93
N VAL A 377 -9.32 -9.81 9.12
CA VAL A 377 -9.31 -11.21 9.60
C VAL A 377 -8.29 -11.39 10.72
N GLU A 378 -7.05 -10.97 10.48
CA GLU A 378 -5.99 -11.16 11.50
C GLU A 378 -6.20 -10.25 12.71
N ALA A 379 -6.73 -9.05 12.53
CA ALA A 379 -7.08 -8.17 13.64
C ALA A 379 -8.14 -8.81 14.56
N LEU A 380 -9.16 -9.46 13.99
CA LEU A 380 -10.17 -10.20 14.76
C LEU A 380 -9.53 -11.38 15.51
N ARG A 381 -8.62 -12.12 14.87
CA ARG A 381 -7.88 -13.23 15.50
C ARG A 381 -7.02 -12.77 16.68
N ILE A 382 -6.32 -11.65 16.53
CA ILE A 382 -5.53 -11.05 17.61
C ILE A 382 -6.45 -10.57 18.72
N ALA A 383 -7.49 -9.83 18.39
CA ALA A 383 -8.41 -9.26 19.36
C ALA A 383 -9.08 -10.35 20.23
N ALA A 384 -9.53 -11.45 19.62
CA ALA A 384 -10.15 -12.56 20.34
C ALA A 384 -9.25 -13.23 21.40
N ARG A 385 -7.92 -13.12 21.24
CA ARG A 385 -6.92 -13.74 22.14
C ARG A 385 -6.39 -12.78 23.21
N LYS A 386 -6.78 -11.50 23.16
CA LYS A 386 -6.28 -10.45 24.05
C LYS A 386 -7.39 -9.92 24.93
N SER A 387 -7.03 -9.33 26.07
CA SER A 387 -8.01 -8.75 26.98
C SER A 387 -8.64 -7.46 26.42
N PRO A 388 -9.82 -7.04 26.94
CA PRO A 388 -10.48 -5.79 26.53
C PRO A 388 -9.67 -4.51 26.75
N ASN A 389 -8.61 -4.58 27.55
CA ASN A 389 -7.70 -3.44 27.77
C ASN A 389 -6.69 -3.26 26.64
N HIS A 390 -6.50 -4.26 25.78
CA HIS A 390 -5.60 -4.18 24.64
C HIS A 390 -6.26 -3.38 23.51
N ILE A 391 -5.40 -2.78 22.68
CA ILE A 391 -5.78 -1.95 21.53
C ILE A 391 -5.14 -2.55 20.27
N VAL A 392 -5.96 -2.90 19.31
CA VAL A 392 -5.55 -3.34 17.97
C VAL A 392 -5.94 -2.27 16.96
N VAL A 393 -5.00 -1.77 16.18
CA VAL A 393 -5.26 -0.81 15.11
C VAL A 393 -5.10 -1.49 13.76
N VAL A 394 -6.11 -1.37 12.91
CA VAL A 394 -6.06 -1.83 11.51
C VAL A 394 -5.79 -0.64 10.61
N CYS A 395 -4.78 -0.74 9.74
CA CYS A 395 -4.63 0.19 8.62
C CYS A 395 -5.72 -0.10 7.60
N PHE A 396 -6.82 0.67 7.65
CA PHE A 396 -7.95 0.53 6.73
C PHE A 396 -7.63 1.21 5.41
N SER A 397 -6.83 0.54 4.58
CA SER A 397 -6.03 1.09 3.48
C SER A 397 -6.84 1.67 2.31
N GLY A 398 -8.09 1.23 2.12
CA GLY A 398 -8.96 1.71 1.07
C GLY A 398 -10.39 1.19 1.16
N ARG A 399 -11.30 1.84 0.42
CA ARG A 399 -12.72 1.47 0.37
C ARG A 399 -13.02 0.41 -0.68
N GLY A 400 -14.06 -0.38 -0.43
CA GLY A 400 -14.43 -1.56 -1.20
C GLY A 400 -15.46 -1.34 -2.31
N ASP A 401 -15.87 -0.10 -2.59
CA ASP A 401 -16.83 0.16 -3.68
C ASP A 401 -16.35 -0.41 -5.03
N LYS A 402 -15.04 -0.32 -5.26
CA LYS A 402 -14.38 -0.87 -6.46
C LYS A 402 -14.52 -2.38 -6.59
N ASP A 403 -14.68 -3.10 -5.48
CA ASP A 403 -14.69 -4.56 -5.41
C ASP A 403 -16.11 -5.15 -5.43
N CYS A 404 -17.13 -4.31 -5.24
CA CYS A 404 -18.53 -4.77 -5.11
C CYS A 404 -18.99 -5.62 -6.30
N ALA A 405 -18.64 -5.24 -7.54
CA ALA A 405 -19.01 -5.98 -8.72
C ALA A 405 -18.36 -7.38 -8.76
N GLU A 406 -17.07 -7.46 -8.43
CA GLU A 406 -16.34 -8.73 -8.41
C GLU A 406 -16.78 -9.61 -7.24
N VAL A 407 -16.98 -9.05 -6.04
CA VAL A 407 -17.56 -9.78 -4.90
C VAL A 407 -18.94 -10.33 -5.26
N ALA A 408 -19.82 -9.54 -5.88
CA ALA A 408 -21.13 -10.00 -6.31
C ALA A 408 -21.05 -11.12 -7.37
N ARG A 409 -20.06 -11.08 -8.28
CA ARG A 409 -19.80 -12.14 -9.26
C ARG A 409 -19.36 -13.44 -8.58
N LEU A 410 -18.41 -13.35 -7.64
CA LEU A 410 -17.91 -14.50 -6.89
C LEU A 410 -19.00 -15.15 -6.04
N CYS A 411 -19.86 -14.34 -5.42
CA CYS A 411 -21.00 -14.81 -4.64
C CYS A 411 -22.01 -15.61 -5.49
N ARG A 412 -22.18 -15.26 -6.77
CA ARG A 412 -23.09 -15.97 -7.68
C ARG A 412 -22.52 -17.27 -8.23
N SER A 413 -21.20 -17.36 -8.38
CA SER A 413 -20.53 -18.53 -8.95
C SER A 413 -20.26 -19.64 -7.93
N SER A 414 -20.23 -19.34 -6.63
CA SER A 414 -20.12 -20.34 -5.58
C SER A 414 -21.50 -20.92 -5.27
N SER A 415 -21.74 -22.16 -5.72
CA SER A 415 -22.90 -22.97 -5.29
C SER A 415 -22.84 -23.44 -3.83
N ALA A 416 -21.77 -23.10 -3.09
CA ALA A 416 -21.68 -23.24 -1.66
C ALA A 416 -22.51 -22.14 -1.00
N GLU A 417 -23.38 -22.50 -0.06
CA GLU A 417 -24.16 -21.58 0.76
C GLU A 417 -23.26 -20.49 1.35
N LEU A 418 -23.11 -19.38 0.62
CA LEU A 418 -22.70 -18.13 1.27
C LEU A 418 -23.71 -17.84 2.37
N PRO A 419 -23.30 -17.38 3.56
CA PRO A 419 -24.21 -17.06 4.63
C PRO A 419 -25.36 -16.24 4.04
N LYS A 420 -26.61 -16.63 4.28
CA LYS A 420 -27.88 -16.14 3.69
C LYS A 420 -27.96 -14.60 3.58
N CYS A 421 -27.15 -14.01 2.71
CA CYS A 421 -27.00 -12.56 2.52
C CYS A 421 -27.95 -12.00 1.47
N TYR A 422 -28.58 -12.84 0.65
CA TYR A 422 -29.47 -12.41 -0.44
C TYR A 422 -30.79 -13.18 -0.47
N SER A 423 -31.47 -13.35 0.66
CA SER A 423 -32.93 -13.50 0.57
C SER A 423 -33.53 -12.08 0.55
N VAL A 424 -33.65 -11.49 -0.63
CA VAL A 424 -34.62 -10.42 -0.82
C VAL A 424 -35.98 -11.07 -0.57
N ARG A 425 -36.59 -10.77 0.56
CA ARG A 425 -38.04 -10.94 0.76
C ARG A 425 -38.75 -9.73 0.22
#